data_6eca041210af62b5b805790d51670215
#
_entry.id   6eca041210af62b5b805790d51670215
#
_cell.length_a   1.000
_cell.length_b   1.000
_cell.length_c   1.000
_cell.angle_alpha   90.00
_cell.angle_beta   90.00
_cell.angle_gamma   90.00
#
_symmetry.space_group_name_H-M   'P 1'
#
loop_
_entity.id
_entity.type
_entity.pdbx_description
1 polymer ?
#
loop_
_entity_poly.entity_id
_entity_poly.type
_entity_poly.pdbx_seq_one_letter_code
_entity_poly.pdbx_strand_id
1 'polypeptide(L)'
;MKLPKTKIFNSSEAKSIIFDYKNKGKKVVFSNGCFDIIHKGHETYLKAARELGDFLIIGLNSDSSVQQLKGLNRPIIDQSTRAINLLKLDFVDAVTIFSELTPKKLIHELTPDFIVKGGDYKPEEVVGGDYVQSYGGKVVILPFVPGYSTTNIIMERKGKDLTDGEGSS
;
A
#
# COMPACT_ATOMS: atom_id res chain seq x y z
N MET A 1 -5.37 21.35 -12.02
CA MET A 1 -4.78 20.37 -11.12
C MET A 1 -5.79 19.92 -10.09
N LYS A 2 -5.84 18.63 -9.84
CA LYS A 2 -6.79 18.09 -8.86
C LYS A 2 -6.24 18.21 -7.46
N LEU A 3 -7.12 18.49 -6.52
CA LEU A 3 -6.78 18.47 -5.10
C LEU A 3 -6.60 17.01 -4.66
N PRO A 4 -5.62 16.72 -3.78
CA PRO A 4 -5.37 15.34 -3.35
C PRO A 4 -6.61 14.62 -2.82
N LYS A 5 -7.43 15.29 -2.01
CA LYS A 5 -8.58 14.61 -1.41
C LYS A 5 -9.63 14.17 -2.42
N THR A 6 -9.57 14.68 -3.66
CA THR A 6 -10.51 14.23 -4.69
C THR A 6 -10.17 12.83 -5.20
N LYS A 7 -9.06 12.26 -4.76
CA LYS A 7 -8.63 10.93 -5.14
C LYS A 7 -8.71 9.94 -3.99
N ILE A 8 -9.46 10.27 -2.95
CA ILE A 8 -9.77 9.36 -1.85
C ILE A 8 -11.14 8.77 -2.15
N PHE A 9 -11.19 7.46 -2.38
CA PHE A 9 -12.39 6.79 -2.85
C PHE A 9 -12.86 5.74 -1.83
N ASN A 10 -14.16 5.51 -1.75
CA ASN A 10 -14.64 4.33 -1.04
C ASN A 10 -14.42 3.10 -1.94
N SER A 11 -14.63 1.91 -1.41
CA SER A 11 -14.33 0.69 -2.15
C SER A 11 -15.15 0.55 -3.43
N SER A 12 -16.40 1.00 -3.40
CA SER A 12 -17.27 0.94 -4.56
C SER A 12 -16.77 1.86 -5.70
N GLU A 13 -16.40 3.08 -5.33
CA GLU A 13 -15.83 4.02 -6.29
C GLU A 13 -14.52 3.52 -6.88
N ALA A 14 -13.65 2.99 -6.00
CA ALA A 14 -12.36 2.45 -6.41
C ALA A 14 -12.55 1.27 -7.37
N LYS A 15 -13.51 0.40 -7.06
CA LYS A 15 -13.82 -0.75 -7.91
C LYS A 15 -14.21 -0.32 -9.32
N SER A 16 -15.06 0.71 -9.44
CA SER A 16 -15.46 1.25 -10.74
C SER A 16 -14.29 1.78 -11.53
N ILE A 17 -13.42 2.53 -10.87
CA ILE A 17 -12.25 3.13 -11.52
C ILE A 17 -11.32 2.03 -12.04
N ILE A 18 -11.07 1.03 -11.23
CA ILE A 18 -10.20 -0.08 -11.61
C ILE A 18 -10.80 -0.86 -12.78
N PHE A 19 -12.11 -1.09 -12.74
CA PHE A 19 -12.80 -1.79 -13.82
C PHE A 19 -12.59 -1.05 -15.15
N ASP A 20 -12.71 0.28 -15.15
CA ASP A 20 -12.49 1.09 -16.35
C ASP A 20 -11.05 0.97 -16.87
N TYR A 21 -10.07 1.01 -15.97
CA TYR A 21 -8.66 0.87 -16.37
C TYR A 21 -8.42 -0.50 -17.00
N LYS A 22 -8.93 -1.54 -16.37
CA LYS A 22 -8.73 -2.91 -16.89
C LYS A 22 -9.41 -3.11 -18.24
N ASN A 23 -10.58 -2.50 -18.45
CA ASN A 23 -11.26 -2.55 -19.74
C ASN A 23 -10.47 -1.87 -20.85
N LYS A 24 -9.58 -0.95 -20.49
CA LYS A 24 -8.72 -0.27 -21.46
C LYS A 24 -7.38 -0.99 -21.64
N GLY A 25 -7.24 -2.18 -21.06
CA GLY A 25 -6.01 -2.95 -21.15
C GLY A 25 -4.90 -2.44 -20.25
N LYS A 26 -5.24 -1.60 -19.28
CA LYS A 26 -4.24 -1.03 -18.38
C LYS A 26 -4.10 -1.89 -17.13
N LYS A 27 -2.93 -1.81 -16.50
CA LYS A 27 -2.60 -2.62 -15.33
C LYS A 27 -2.71 -1.80 -14.05
N VAL A 28 -3.37 -2.37 -13.05
CA VAL A 28 -3.61 -1.73 -11.76
C VAL A 28 -2.71 -2.38 -10.71
N VAL A 29 -2.01 -1.53 -9.96
CA VAL A 29 -1.12 -1.94 -8.88
C VAL A 29 -1.74 -1.55 -7.55
N PHE A 30 -1.73 -2.47 -6.61
CA PHE A 30 -2.26 -2.26 -5.26
C PHE A 30 -1.16 -2.46 -4.23
N SER A 31 -1.13 -1.58 -3.24
CA SER A 31 -0.35 -1.81 -2.03
C SER A 31 -1.18 -1.34 -0.84
N ASN A 32 -0.84 -1.78 0.36
CA ASN A 32 -1.60 -1.40 1.54
C ASN A 32 -0.69 -1.16 2.72
N GLY A 33 -1.19 -0.46 3.71
CA GLY A 33 -0.46 -0.23 4.94
C GLY A 33 -1.09 0.85 5.78
N CYS A 34 -0.45 1.12 6.91
CA CYS A 34 -0.88 2.17 7.83
C CYS A 34 -0.34 3.53 7.41
N PHE A 35 0.87 3.57 6.90
CA PHE A 35 1.52 4.78 6.41
C PHE A 35 1.38 5.96 7.39
N ASP A 36 1.65 5.70 8.65
CA ASP A 36 1.51 6.73 9.69
C ASP A 36 2.48 7.88 9.44
N ILE A 37 3.75 7.56 9.30
CA ILE A 37 4.77 8.54 8.95
C ILE A 37 5.47 8.02 7.68
N ILE A 38 5.36 8.79 6.60
CA ILE A 38 5.95 8.40 5.33
C ILE A 38 7.43 8.81 5.33
N HIS A 39 8.29 7.86 5.03
CA HIS A 39 9.72 8.12 4.93
C HIS A 39 10.25 7.71 3.56
N LYS A 40 11.56 7.95 3.36
CA LYS A 40 12.19 7.73 2.05
C LYS A 40 12.03 6.29 1.54
N GLY A 41 12.07 5.32 2.44
CA GLY A 41 11.85 3.93 2.07
C GLY A 41 10.48 3.69 1.46
N HIS A 42 9.44 4.31 2.05
CA HIS A 42 8.09 4.23 1.49
C HIS A 42 8.04 4.85 0.10
N GLU A 43 8.63 6.03 -0.05
CA GLU A 43 8.60 6.74 -1.34
C GLU A 43 9.27 5.92 -2.42
N THR A 44 10.43 5.34 -2.11
CA THR A 44 11.20 4.56 -3.07
C THR A 44 10.43 3.34 -3.56
N TYR A 45 9.85 2.59 -2.60
CA TYR A 45 9.14 1.37 -3.01
C TYR A 45 7.82 1.70 -3.69
N LEU A 46 7.11 2.75 -3.27
CA LEU A 46 5.84 3.12 -3.94
C LEU A 46 6.09 3.62 -5.36
N LYS A 47 7.17 4.35 -5.56
CA LYS A 47 7.54 4.77 -6.91
C LYS A 47 7.82 3.57 -7.81
N ALA A 48 8.59 2.62 -7.31
CA ALA A 48 8.89 1.42 -8.06
C ALA A 48 7.61 0.60 -8.33
N ALA A 49 6.70 0.57 -7.35
CA ALA A 49 5.42 -0.11 -7.52
C ALA A 49 4.61 0.51 -8.66
N ARG A 50 4.58 1.85 -8.73
CA ARG A 50 3.84 2.54 -9.79
C ARG A 50 4.37 2.19 -11.17
N GLU A 51 5.65 1.94 -11.28
CA GLU A 51 6.29 1.63 -12.55
C GLU A 51 5.93 0.23 -13.07
N LEU A 52 5.34 -0.61 -12.24
CA LEU A 52 4.90 -1.94 -12.67
C LEU A 52 3.62 -1.91 -13.49
N GLY A 53 2.86 -0.84 -13.41
CA GLY A 53 1.60 -0.75 -14.11
C GLY A 53 1.24 0.68 -14.45
N ASP A 54 -0.05 0.90 -14.66
CA ASP A 54 -0.55 2.20 -15.14
C ASP A 54 -1.27 3.01 -14.08
N PHE A 55 -1.59 2.41 -12.94
CA PHE A 55 -2.38 3.06 -11.89
C PHE A 55 -2.01 2.41 -10.57
N LEU A 56 -1.63 3.23 -9.58
CA LEU A 56 -1.31 2.74 -8.23
C LEU A 56 -2.37 3.21 -7.25
N ILE A 57 -3.05 2.27 -6.63
CA ILE A 57 -4.01 2.55 -5.58
C ILE A 57 -3.51 1.98 -4.25
N ILE A 58 -3.64 2.76 -3.20
CA ILE A 58 -3.21 2.36 -1.86
C ILE A 58 -4.43 2.06 -1.00
N GLY A 59 -4.46 0.86 -0.42
CA GLY A 59 -5.41 0.54 0.64
C GLY A 59 -4.83 1.04 1.95
N LEU A 60 -5.51 1.99 2.58
CA LEU A 60 -5.00 2.64 3.78
C LEU A 60 -5.83 2.18 4.98
N ASN A 61 -5.16 1.67 6.01
CA ASN A 61 -5.84 1.27 7.23
C ASN A 61 -6.48 2.48 7.90
N SER A 62 -7.75 2.34 8.28
CA SER A 62 -8.45 3.40 9.03
C SER A 62 -7.80 3.60 10.40
N ASP A 63 -8.14 4.70 11.06
CA ASP A 63 -7.64 4.95 12.41
C ASP A 63 -7.99 3.79 13.35
N SER A 64 -9.24 3.30 13.27
CA SER A 64 -9.66 2.21 14.14
C SER A 64 -8.89 0.91 13.88
N SER A 65 -8.61 0.59 12.61
CA SER A 65 -7.85 -0.62 12.32
C SER A 65 -6.38 -0.50 12.73
N VAL A 66 -5.79 0.70 12.58
CA VAL A 66 -4.43 0.94 13.07
C VAL A 66 -4.36 0.75 14.58
N GLN A 67 -5.35 1.31 15.28
CA GLN A 67 -5.39 1.18 16.74
C GLN A 67 -5.47 -0.27 17.18
N GLN A 68 -6.27 -1.07 16.50
CA GLN A 68 -6.37 -2.49 16.81
C GLN A 68 -5.08 -3.25 16.53
N LEU A 69 -4.38 -2.86 15.47
CA LEU A 69 -3.14 -3.54 15.09
C LEU A 69 -1.94 -3.10 15.90
N LYS A 70 -1.87 -1.82 16.26
CA LYS A 70 -0.66 -1.23 16.83
C LYS A 70 -0.82 -0.64 18.23
N GLY A 71 -2.03 -0.57 18.74
CA GLY A 71 -2.28 -0.09 20.10
C GLY A 71 -2.95 1.27 20.14
N LEU A 72 -3.39 1.65 21.33
CA LEU A 72 -4.22 2.84 21.55
C LEU A 72 -3.52 4.16 21.20
N ASN A 73 -2.19 4.18 21.23
CA ASN A 73 -1.44 5.40 20.94
C ASN A 73 -1.22 5.63 19.45
N ARG A 74 -1.75 4.76 18.61
CA ARG A 74 -1.58 4.84 17.17
C ARG A 74 -2.94 4.92 16.48
N PRO A 75 -3.08 5.58 15.33
CA PRO A 75 -1.98 6.22 14.61
C PRO A 75 -1.64 7.58 15.24
N ILE A 76 -0.48 8.11 14.90
CA ILE A 76 -0.09 9.45 15.30
C ILE A 76 -0.80 10.47 14.41
N ILE A 77 -0.95 10.14 13.12
CA ILE A 77 -1.57 11.01 12.13
C ILE A 77 -2.91 10.39 11.71
N ASP A 78 -3.98 11.19 11.72
CA ASP A 78 -5.31 10.66 11.41
C ASP A 78 -5.42 10.20 9.95
N GLN A 79 -6.42 9.37 9.67
CA GLN A 79 -6.56 8.72 8.37
C GLN A 79 -6.70 9.70 7.20
N SER A 80 -7.42 10.78 7.40
CA SER A 80 -7.61 11.78 6.33
C SER A 80 -6.29 12.43 5.96
N THR A 81 -5.52 12.80 6.96
CA THR A 81 -4.21 13.42 6.74
C THR A 81 -3.23 12.42 6.14
N ARG A 82 -3.26 11.16 6.61
CA ARG A 82 -2.40 10.11 6.05
C ARG A 82 -2.71 9.89 4.57
N ALA A 83 -4.00 9.89 4.21
CA ALA A 83 -4.40 9.74 2.81
C ALA A 83 -3.89 10.89 1.96
N ILE A 84 -4.03 12.12 2.46
CA ILE A 84 -3.55 13.30 1.74
C ILE A 84 -2.04 13.27 1.59
N ASN A 85 -1.33 12.84 2.63
CA ASN A 85 0.14 12.74 2.55
C ASN A 85 0.58 11.74 1.47
N LEU A 86 -0.12 10.62 1.34
CA LEU A 86 0.15 9.67 0.26
C LEU A 86 -0.11 10.30 -1.11
N LEU A 87 -1.20 11.04 -1.24
CA LEU A 87 -1.58 11.63 -2.52
C LEU A 87 -0.70 12.81 -2.93
N LYS A 88 0.11 13.33 -2.02
CA LYS A 88 1.12 14.32 -2.37
C LYS A 88 2.27 13.71 -3.17
N LEU A 89 2.42 12.40 -3.10
CA LEU A 89 3.42 11.70 -3.91
C LEU A 89 2.88 11.56 -5.32
N ASP A 90 3.65 12.01 -6.31
CA ASP A 90 3.19 12.06 -7.70
C ASP A 90 2.81 10.69 -8.25
N PHE A 91 3.42 9.65 -7.72
CA PHE A 91 3.22 8.29 -8.23
C PHE A 91 2.08 7.54 -7.54
N VAL A 92 1.41 8.14 -6.57
CA VAL A 92 0.21 7.54 -5.95
C VAL A 92 -1.01 8.15 -6.64
N ASP A 93 -1.82 7.30 -7.29
CA ASP A 93 -2.95 7.76 -8.08
C ASP A 93 -4.24 7.85 -7.27
N ALA A 94 -4.40 6.98 -6.29
CA ALA A 94 -5.64 6.93 -5.50
C ALA A 94 -5.41 6.28 -4.16
N VAL A 95 -6.27 6.58 -3.20
CA VAL A 95 -6.28 5.96 -1.88
C VAL A 95 -7.70 5.51 -1.57
N THR A 96 -7.85 4.32 -1.00
CA THR A 96 -9.11 3.89 -0.42
C THR A 96 -8.85 3.43 1.01
N ILE A 97 -9.71 3.86 1.93
CA ILE A 97 -9.55 3.57 3.36
C ILE A 97 -10.39 2.34 3.71
N PHE A 98 -9.79 1.39 4.42
CA PHE A 98 -10.51 0.20 4.86
C PHE A 98 -10.36 0.03 6.37
N SER A 99 -11.38 -0.54 7.00
CA SER A 99 -11.43 -0.68 8.46
C SER A 99 -11.19 -2.11 8.95
N GLU A 100 -11.19 -3.08 8.06
CA GLU A 100 -10.87 -4.46 8.41
C GLU A 100 -9.40 -4.56 8.83
N LEU A 101 -9.05 -5.60 9.59
CA LEU A 101 -7.67 -5.78 10.05
C LEU A 101 -6.73 -6.14 8.91
N THR A 102 -7.25 -6.80 7.87
CA THR A 102 -6.45 -7.15 6.70
C THR A 102 -7.12 -6.60 5.45
N PRO A 103 -6.39 -6.42 4.36
CA PRO A 103 -6.96 -5.91 3.12
C PRO A 103 -7.62 -6.99 2.26
N LYS A 104 -7.83 -8.18 2.79
CA LYS A 104 -8.33 -9.31 2.00
C LYS A 104 -9.63 -8.97 1.27
N LYS A 105 -10.62 -8.45 2.00
CA LYS A 105 -11.91 -8.11 1.41
C LYS A 105 -11.76 -7.05 0.33
N LEU A 106 -10.97 -6.02 0.62
CA LEU A 106 -10.73 -4.95 -0.33
C LEU A 106 -10.07 -5.47 -1.60
N ILE A 107 -9.07 -6.33 -1.47
CA ILE A 107 -8.38 -6.90 -2.62
C ILE A 107 -9.34 -7.72 -3.48
N HIS A 108 -10.24 -8.48 -2.84
CA HIS A 108 -11.26 -9.25 -3.57
C HIS A 108 -12.21 -8.34 -4.34
N GLU A 109 -12.52 -7.18 -3.79
CA GLU A 109 -13.39 -6.21 -4.48
C GLU A 109 -12.68 -5.51 -5.63
N LEU A 110 -11.41 -5.18 -5.44
CA LEU A 110 -10.67 -4.39 -6.42
C LEU A 110 -10.06 -5.22 -7.55
N THR A 111 -9.73 -6.46 -7.30
CA THR A 111 -9.09 -7.37 -8.26
C THR A 111 -7.91 -6.73 -9.00
N PRO A 112 -6.88 -6.26 -8.26
CA PRO A 112 -5.74 -5.62 -8.91
C PRO A 112 -4.90 -6.62 -9.70
N ASP A 113 -4.10 -6.11 -10.64
CA ASP A 113 -3.19 -6.96 -11.42
C ASP A 113 -1.92 -7.28 -10.63
N PHE A 114 -1.50 -6.38 -9.75
CA PHE A 114 -0.32 -6.57 -8.91
C PHE A 114 -0.64 -6.22 -7.47
N ILE A 115 -0.15 -7.04 -6.54
CA ILE A 115 -0.05 -6.64 -5.14
C ILE A 115 1.42 -6.43 -4.85
N VAL A 116 1.77 -5.27 -4.29
CA VAL A 116 3.16 -4.95 -3.99
C VAL A 116 3.31 -4.71 -2.49
N LYS A 117 4.35 -5.31 -1.91
CA LYS A 117 4.72 -5.07 -0.52
C LYS A 117 6.18 -4.66 -0.46
N GLY A 118 6.49 -3.76 0.46
CA GLY A 118 7.88 -3.36 0.71
C GLY A 118 8.43 -4.10 1.91
N GLY A 119 9.70 -4.47 1.86
CA GLY A 119 10.39 -5.10 2.98
C GLY A 119 10.66 -6.58 2.79
N ASP A 120 10.68 -7.32 3.89
CA ASP A 120 11.12 -8.71 3.92
C ASP A 120 9.98 -9.72 3.91
N TYR A 121 8.97 -9.50 3.09
CA TYR A 121 7.88 -10.44 2.94
C TYR A 121 8.25 -11.54 1.97
N LYS A 122 7.69 -12.73 2.20
CA LYS A 122 7.68 -13.79 1.19
C LYS A 122 6.36 -13.68 0.43
N PRO A 123 6.35 -13.97 -0.87
CA PRO A 123 5.11 -13.84 -1.65
C PRO A 123 3.94 -14.61 -1.04
N GLU A 124 4.19 -15.79 -0.47
CA GLU A 124 3.14 -16.61 0.12
C GLU A 124 2.59 -16.02 1.42
N GLU A 125 3.27 -15.05 2.02
CA GLU A 125 2.83 -14.39 3.23
C GLU A 125 1.92 -13.20 2.97
N VAL A 126 1.80 -12.78 1.71
CA VAL A 126 1.04 -11.58 1.37
C VAL A 126 -0.44 -11.89 1.32
N VAL A 127 -1.21 -11.18 2.16
CA VAL A 127 -2.66 -11.33 2.21
C VAL A 127 -3.24 -11.01 0.82
N GLY A 128 -4.11 -11.88 0.33
CA GLY A 128 -4.75 -11.71 -0.98
C GLY A 128 -3.90 -12.18 -2.14
N GLY A 129 -2.66 -12.61 -1.88
CA GLY A 129 -1.76 -13.03 -2.96
C GLY A 129 -2.29 -14.23 -3.73
N ASP A 130 -2.79 -15.24 -3.04
CA ASP A 130 -3.36 -16.43 -3.70
C ASP A 130 -4.51 -16.04 -4.63
N TYR A 131 -5.37 -15.15 -4.16
CA TYR A 131 -6.50 -14.71 -4.95
C TYR A 131 -6.04 -14.00 -6.24
N VAL A 132 -5.10 -13.06 -6.10
CA VAL A 132 -4.59 -12.32 -7.26
C VAL A 132 -3.92 -13.26 -8.26
N GLN A 133 -3.14 -14.21 -7.76
CA GLN A 133 -2.48 -15.18 -8.63
C GLN A 133 -3.47 -16.10 -9.34
N SER A 134 -4.63 -16.33 -8.72
CA SER A 134 -5.63 -17.25 -9.30
C SER A 134 -6.19 -16.76 -10.64
N TYR A 135 -6.12 -15.47 -10.91
CA TYR A 135 -6.60 -14.94 -12.21
C TYR A 135 -5.46 -14.34 -13.04
N GLY A 136 -4.22 -14.70 -12.73
CA GLY A 136 -3.06 -14.30 -13.53
C GLY A 136 -2.34 -13.05 -13.05
N GLY A 137 -2.77 -12.47 -11.93
CA GLY A 137 -2.05 -11.35 -11.34
C GLY A 137 -0.79 -11.80 -10.64
N LYS A 138 -0.05 -10.86 -10.09
CA LYS A 138 1.26 -11.15 -9.49
C LYS A 138 1.43 -10.47 -8.15
N VAL A 139 2.22 -11.11 -7.29
CA VAL A 139 2.68 -10.56 -6.03
C VAL A 139 4.14 -10.17 -6.20
N VAL A 140 4.46 -8.91 -5.91
CA VAL A 140 5.81 -8.39 -6.06
C VAL A 140 6.31 -7.86 -4.72
N ILE A 141 7.47 -8.33 -4.30
CA ILE A 141 8.10 -7.84 -3.07
C ILE A 141 9.23 -6.92 -3.47
N LEU A 142 9.19 -5.69 -3.00
CA LEU A 142 10.22 -4.71 -3.28
C LEU A 142 10.98 -4.43 -1.99
N PRO A 143 12.25 -4.76 -1.91
CA PRO A 143 13.02 -4.50 -0.69
C PRO A 143 13.19 -3.00 -0.47
N PHE A 144 13.31 -2.60 0.78
CA PHE A 144 13.66 -1.22 1.08
C PHE A 144 15.10 -0.97 0.63
N VAL A 145 15.34 0.23 0.09
CA VAL A 145 16.67 0.60 -0.36
C VAL A 145 17.60 0.72 0.86
N PRO A 146 18.77 0.06 0.84
CA PRO A 146 19.73 0.19 1.94
C PRO A 146 20.04 1.66 2.21
N GLY A 147 20.15 2.00 3.50
CA GLY A 147 20.37 3.37 3.90
C GLY A 147 19.11 4.15 4.18
N TYR A 148 17.97 3.66 3.78
CA TYR A 148 16.69 4.30 4.06
C TYR A 148 15.86 3.53 5.09
N SER A 149 16.12 2.27 5.17
CA SER A 149 15.39 1.50 6.17
C SER A 149 15.95 1.80 7.54
N THR A 150 16.16 2.11 8.00
CA THR A 150 16.79 2.31 9.05
C THR A 150 17.53 1.72 9.55
N THR A 151 17.84 1.38 8.68
CA THR A 151 18.72 1.08 8.69
C THR A 151 19.38 0.80 8.33
N ASN A 152 19.48 0.51 7.92
CA ASN A 152 20.12 0.33 7.46
C ASN A 152 20.43 0.25 7.41
N ILE A 153 20.16 -0.04 7.45
CA ILE A 153 20.36 -0.04 7.36
C ILE A 153 20.37 -0.59 7.64
N ILE A 154 20.37 -1.13 7.94
CA ILE A 154 20.60 -1.49 8.10
C ILE A 154 20.75 -2.14 8.00
N MET A 155 20.79 -2.51 7.91
CA MET A 155 21.12 -2.79 7.68
C MET A 155 21.22 -3.31 7.49
N GLU A 156 21.14 -3.74 7.25
CA GLU A 156 21.27 -4.04 7.10
C GLU A 156 21.04 -4.68 7.46
N ARG A 157 21.05 -5.25 7.74
CA ARG A 157 20.86 -5.73 8.30
C ARG A 157 20.32 -5.93 9.10
N LYS A 158 20.31 -5.92 9.32
CA LYS A 158 19.75 -5.90 10.20
C LYS A 158 18.66 -5.78 10.37
N GLY A 159 18.51 -5.97 10.38
CA GLY A 159 17.71 -5.65 10.44
C GLY A 159 16.68 -5.79 10.77
N LYS A 160 16.42 -6.03 11.34
CA LYS A 160 15.39 -5.97 11.68
C LYS A 160 14.63 -5.36 12.29
N ASP A 161 14.86 -5.13 12.51
CA ASP A 161 14.27 -4.41 12.91
C ASP A 161 13.44 -3.83 12.84
N LEU A 162 13.68 -4.05 12.60
CA LEU A 162 13.10 -3.32 12.30
C LEU A 162 12.04 -3.17 12.07
N THR A 163 12.05 -3.43 12.02
CA THR A 163 11.27 -3.18 11.60
C THR A 163 10.14 -3.19 11.71
N ASP A 164 10.08 -3.24 11.95
CA ASP A 164 9.21 -3.02 11.99
C ASP A 164 8.35 -2.60 11.85
N GLY A 165 8.25 -2.54 11.71
CA GLY A 165 7.72 -2.08 11.49
C GLY A 165 7.23 -2.01 11.06
N GLU A 166 7.86 -2.07 11.06
CA GLU A 166 7.49 -1.78 10.47
C GLU A 166 6.79 -2.02 9.71
N GLY A 167 6.87 -2.48 9.86
CA GLY A 167 6.22 -2.74 9.30
C GLY A 167 5.46 -2.63 8.46
N SER A 168 5.43 -2.94 8.29
CA SER A 168 4.79 -2.72 7.44
C SER A 168 4.15 -1.78 7.25
N SER A 169 4.53 -1.32 6.97
CA SER A 169 3.90 -0.22 7.12
C SER A 169 3.01 0.12 6.30
#